data_47f63b016fe66863dd3d82c8c82787b0
#
_entry.id   47f63b016fe66863dd3d82c8c82787b0
#
_cell.length_a   1.000
_cell.length_b   1.000
_cell.length_c   1.000
_cell.angle_alpha   90.00
_cell.angle_beta   90.00
_cell.angle_gamma   90.00
#
_symmetry.space_group_name_H-M   'P 1'
#
loop_
_entity.id
_entity.type
_entity.pdbx_description
1 polymer ?
#
loop_
_entity_poly.entity_id
_entity_poly.type
_entity_poly.pdbx_seq_one_letter_code
_entity_poly.pdbx_strand_id
1 'polypeptide(L)'
;MIVILMTYHGLTLQGAVDHVGELCRQTINTFIENKKLVPNWSPKIDRDVELYIRGLQDWIVGSLHWSFMTKRYFGDDGAEVKKHRVVNLLPKTAGLKSLL
;
A
#
# COMPACT_ATOMS: atom_id res chain seq x y z
N MET A 1 10.07 4.42 4.32
CA MET A 1 10.59 3.63 3.17
C MET A 1 11.10 4.52 2.04
N ILE A 2 10.33 5.47 1.54
CA ILE A 2 10.73 6.34 0.41
C ILE A 2 12.05 7.07 0.70
N VAL A 3 12.17 7.71 1.86
CA VAL A 3 13.40 8.43 2.25
C VAL A 3 14.60 7.48 2.33
N ILE A 4 14.40 6.27 2.84
CA ILE A 4 15.44 5.24 2.92
C ILE A 4 15.94 4.86 1.52
N LEU A 5 15.03 4.63 0.59
CA LEU A 5 15.36 4.28 -0.79
C LEU A 5 16.13 5.41 -1.49
N MET A 6 15.73 6.66 -1.25
CA MET A 6 16.45 7.82 -1.81
C MET A 6 17.86 7.95 -1.23
N THR A 7 18.00 7.78 0.10
CA THR A 7 19.25 8.00 0.81
C THR A 7 20.25 6.87 0.58
N TYR A 8 19.83 5.63 0.70
CA TYR A 8 20.73 4.46 0.70
C TYR A 8 20.84 3.76 -0.66
N HIS A 9 19.86 3.93 -1.53
CA HIS A 9 19.87 3.34 -2.87
C HIS A 9 20.03 4.37 -3.98
N GLY A 10 20.20 5.63 -3.64
CA GLY A 10 20.45 6.69 -4.62
C GLY A 10 19.31 6.96 -5.59
N LEU A 11 18.07 6.56 -5.23
CA LEU A 11 16.91 6.74 -6.10
C LEU A 11 16.39 8.17 -6.03
N THR A 12 15.83 8.63 -7.14
CA THR A 12 15.01 9.85 -7.15
C THR A 12 13.72 9.62 -6.38
N LEU A 13 12.98 10.68 -6.06
CA LEU A 13 11.67 10.56 -5.42
C LEU A 13 10.73 9.67 -6.24
N GLN A 14 10.61 9.94 -7.54
CA GLN A 14 9.76 9.14 -8.43
C GLN A 14 10.26 7.70 -8.53
N GLY A 15 11.56 7.51 -8.64
CA GLY A 15 12.17 6.17 -8.66
C GLY A 15 11.89 5.38 -7.39
N ALA A 16 11.93 6.03 -6.22
CA ALA A 16 11.58 5.40 -4.95
C ALA A 16 10.10 5.01 -4.89
N VAL A 17 9.20 5.88 -5.36
CA VAL A 17 7.76 5.59 -5.43
C VAL A 17 7.49 4.41 -6.37
N ASP A 18 8.11 4.38 -7.53
CA ASP A 18 7.97 3.30 -8.51
C ASP A 18 8.50 1.98 -7.94
N HIS A 19 9.60 2.02 -7.20
CA HIS A 19 10.16 0.83 -6.54
C HIS A 19 9.20 0.26 -5.49
N VAL A 20 8.59 1.10 -4.67
CA VAL A 20 7.58 0.66 -3.69
C VAL A 20 6.36 0.07 -4.39
N GLY A 21 5.90 0.69 -5.48
CA GLY A 21 4.81 0.16 -6.30
C GLY A 21 5.11 -1.24 -6.83
N GLU A 22 6.33 -1.48 -7.30
CA GLU A 22 6.77 -2.80 -7.74
C GLU A 22 6.82 -3.81 -6.60
N LEU A 23 7.32 -3.43 -5.42
CA LEU A 23 7.30 -4.30 -4.24
C LEU A 23 5.87 -4.68 -3.85
N CYS A 24 4.93 -3.75 -3.88
CA CYS A 24 3.52 -4.04 -3.61
C CYS A 24 2.94 -5.04 -4.61
N ARG A 25 3.23 -4.86 -5.89
CA ARG A 25 2.77 -5.77 -6.94
C ARG A 25 3.35 -7.18 -6.75
N GLN A 26 4.64 -7.29 -6.48
CA GLN A 26 5.29 -8.57 -6.22
C GLN A 26 4.70 -9.26 -5.00
N THR A 27 4.44 -8.52 -3.93
CA THR A 27 3.85 -9.04 -2.69
C THR A 27 2.43 -9.57 -2.94
N ILE A 28 1.61 -8.85 -3.69
CA ILE A 28 0.27 -9.29 -4.06
C ILE A 28 0.33 -10.56 -4.92
N ASN A 29 1.23 -10.62 -5.90
CA ASN A 29 1.42 -11.81 -6.73
C ASN A 29 1.85 -13.00 -5.90
N THR A 30 2.75 -12.82 -4.94
CA THR A 30 3.17 -13.87 -3.99
C THR A 30 1.99 -14.36 -3.17
N PHE A 31 1.13 -13.48 -2.70
CA PHE A 31 -0.09 -13.85 -1.98
C PHE A 31 -1.01 -14.71 -2.84
N ILE A 32 -1.23 -14.31 -4.10
CA ILE A 32 -2.10 -15.05 -5.05
C ILE A 32 -1.52 -16.45 -5.32
N GLU A 33 -0.22 -16.56 -5.54
CA GLU A 33 0.42 -17.84 -5.78
C GLU A 33 0.37 -18.75 -4.55
N ASN A 34 0.64 -18.22 -3.36
CA ASN A 34 0.56 -18.97 -2.11
C ASN A 34 -0.86 -19.43 -1.80
N LYS A 35 -1.87 -18.64 -2.16
CA LYS A 35 -3.28 -19.02 -2.02
C LYS A 35 -3.58 -20.32 -2.80
N LYS A 36 -2.99 -20.49 -3.98
CA LYS A 36 -3.15 -21.70 -4.79
C LYS A 36 -2.50 -22.93 -4.17
N LEU A 37 -1.50 -22.74 -3.31
CA LEU A 37 -0.74 -23.81 -2.67
C LEU A 37 -1.31 -24.25 -1.32
N VAL A 38 -2.39 -23.63 -0.84
CA VAL A 38 -3.03 -24.02 0.41
C VAL A 38 -3.54 -25.45 0.32
N PRO A 39 -3.12 -26.34 1.25
CA PRO A 39 -3.56 -27.73 1.22
C PRO A 39 -5.04 -27.89 1.55
N ASN A 40 -5.58 -29.05 1.20
CA ASN A 40 -6.92 -29.48 1.60
C ASN A 40 -6.81 -30.37 2.84
N TRP A 41 -7.69 -30.18 3.81
CA TRP A 41 -7.77 -30.99 5.04
C TRP A 41 -9.10 -31.75 5.12
N SER A 42 -10.18 -31.03 5.35
CA SER A 42 -11.54 -31.55 5.36
C SER A 42 -12.49 -30.46 4.86
N PRO A 43 -13.72 -30.82 4.43
CA PRO A 43 -14.66 -29.81 3.92
C PRO A 43 -14.96 -28.69 4.91
N LYS A 44 -15.01 -28.99 6.20
CA LYS A 44 -15.25 -27.98 7.22
C LYS A 44 -14.05 -27.06 7.41
N ILE A 45 -12.86 -27.64 7.54
CA ILE A 45 -11.61 -26.88 7.72
C ILE A 45 -11.35 -26.04 6.48
N ASP A 46 -11.52 -26.60 5.29
CA ASP A 46 -11.28 -25.92 4.03
C ASP A 46 -12.18 -24.68 3.89
N ARG A 47 -13.43 -24.76 4.32
CA ARG A 47 -14.34 -23.60 4.34
C ARG A 47 -13.89 -22.52 5.31
N ASP A 48 -13.44 -22.90 6.49
CA ASP A 48 -12.95 -21.95 7.49
C ASP A 48 -11.68 -21.25 7.00
N VAL A 49 -10.77 -21.99 6.38
CA VAL A 49 -9.54 -21.44 5.78
C VAL A 49 -9.88 -20.50 4.62
N GLU A 50 -10.82 -20.86 3.77
CA GLU A 50 -11.27 -20.00 2.67
C GLU A 50 -11.85 -18.68 3.18
N LEU A 51 -12.69 -18.72 4.23
CA LEU A 51 -13.22 -17.52 4.86
C LEU A 51 -12.12 -16.64 5.45
N TYR A 52 -11.11 -17.25 6.08
CA TYR A 52 -9.97 -16.52 6.61
C TYR A 52 -9.17 -15.81 5.50
N ILE A 53 -8.87 -16.51 4.41
CA ILE A 53 -8.15 -15.96 3.27
C ILE A 53 -8.95 -14.82 2.63
N ARG A 54 -10.26 -14.99 2.49
CA ARG A 54 -11.14 -13.92 2.00
C ARG A 54 -11.09 -12.70 2.89
N GLY A 55 -11.10 -12.90 4.21
CA GLY A 55 -10.95 -11.82 5.18
C GLY A 55 -9.64 -11.06 5.01
N LEU A 56 -8.53 -11.73 4.75
CA LEU A 56 -7.25 -11.10 4.45
C LEU A 56 -7.31 -10.27 3.16
N GLN A 57 -7.96 -10.78 2.13
CA GLN A 57 -8.15 -10.05 0.87
C GLN A 57 -9.01 -8.79 1.07
N ASP A 58 -10.10 -8.92 1.80
CA ASP A 58 -10.98 -7.79 2.13
C ASP A 58 -10.25 -6.73 2.95
N TRP A 59 -9.38 -7.14 3.86
CA TRP A 59 -8.54 -6.24 4.63
C TRP A 59 -7.60 -5.42 3.73
N ILE A 60 -6.92 -6.08 2.78
CA ILE A 60 -6.01 -5.42 1.83
C ILE A 60 -6.77 -4.38 1.00
N VAL A 61 -7.89 -4.76 0.40
CA VAL A 61 -8.71 -3.88 -0.43
C VAL A 61 -9.33 -2.76 0.39
N GLY A 62 -9.85 -3.09 1.57
CA GLY A 62 -10.45 -2.11 2.47
C GLY A 62 -9.43 -1.07 2.96
N SER A 63 -8.21 -1.50 3.30
CA SER A 63 -7.13 -0.60 3.69
C SER A 63 -6.76 0.37 2.57
N LEU A 64 -6.69 -0.12 1.33
CA LEU A 64 -6.43 0.73 0.17
C LEU A 64 -7.48 1.82 0.02
N HIS A 65 -8.75 1.46 0.03
CA HIS A 65 -9.85 2.43 -0.08
C HIS A 65 -9.89 3.40 1.10
N TRP A 66 -9.69 2.89 2.31
CA TRP A 66 -9.65 3.72 3.51
C TRP A 66 -8.55 4.78 3.44
N SER A 67 -7.39 4.44 2.85
CA SER A 67 -6.27 5.37 2.71
C SER A 67 -6.64 6.64 1.92
N PHE A 68 -7.59 6.54 1.00
CA PHE A 68 -8.10 7.71 0.28
C PHE A 68 -9.25 8.41 0.99
N MET A 69 -9.99 7.71 1.85
CA MET A 69 -11.14 8.27 2.58
C MET A 69 -10.72 9.00 3.85
N THR A 70 -9.69 8.52 4.54
CA THR A 70 -9.19 9.19 5.73
C THR A 70 -8.51 10.51 5.38
N LYS A 71 -8.70 11.51 6.25
CA LYS A 71 -8.01 12.80 6.09
C LYS A 71 -6.54 12.76 6.48
N ARG A 72 -6.08 11.64 6.99
CA ARG A 72 -4.71 11.47 7.49
C ARG A 72 -3.63 11.65 6.42
N TYR A 73 -3.89 11.14 5.21
CA TYR A 73 -2.87 11.11 4.15
C TYR A 73 -3.01 12.23 3.14
N PHE A 74 -4.24 12.51 2.70
CA PHE A 74 -4.51 13.47 1.62
C PHE A 74 -5.43 14.62 2.04
N GLY A 75 -5.76 14.74 3.33
CA GLY A 75 -6.68 15.75 3.81
C GLY A 75 -8.04 15.60 3.14
N ASP A 76 -8.54 16.71 2.59
CA ASP A 76 -9.83 16.73 1.89
C ASP A 76 -9.73 16.33 0.41
N ASP A 77 -8.52 16.10 -0.10
CA ASP A 77 -8.25 15.82 -1.52
C ASP A 77 -8.23 14.32 -1.85
N GLY A 78 -8.56 13.46 -0.90
CA GLY A 78 -8.46 12.00 -1.06
C GLY A 78 -9.23 11.46 -2.27
N ALA A 79 -10.43 11.96 -2.52
CA ALA A 79 -11.25 11.54 -3.66
C ALA A 79 -10.58 11.92 -5.00
N GLU A 80 -10.03 13.12 -5.11
CA GLU A 80 -9.33 13.59 -6.31
C GLU A 80 -8.03 12.81 -6.54
N VAL A 81 -7.26 12.57 -5.49
CA VAL A 81 -6.04 11.74 -5.56
C VAL A 81 -6.37 10.32 -6.03
N LYS A 82 -7.44 9.73 -5.49
CA LYS A 82 -7.90 8.40 -5.89
C LYS A 82 -8.25 8.35 -7.38
N LYS A 83 -8.89 9.40 -7.89
CA LYS A 83 -9.33 9.50 -9.28
C LYS A 83 -8.19 9.74 -10.25
N HIS A 84 -7.33 10.71 -9.95
CA HIS A 84 -6.29 11.18 -10.88
C HIS A 84 -4.92 10.55 -10.63
N ARG A 85 -4.70 9.97 -9.45
CA ARG A 85 -3.43 9.32 -9.07
C ARG A 85 -2.24 10.28 -9.09
N VAL A 86 -2.50 11.56 -8.84
CA VAL A 86 -1.48 12.60 -8.77
C VAL A 86 -1.55 13.26 -7.40
N VAL A 87 -0.41 13.41 -6.76
CA VAL A 87 -0.25 14.08 -5.47
C VAL A 87 0.65 15.28 -5.65
N ASN A 88 0.15 16.45 -5.26
CA ASN A 88 0.95 17.66 -5.20
C ASN A 88 1.65 17.72 -3.85
N LEU A 89 2.98 17.74 -3.88
CA LEU A 89 3.76 17.83 -2.65
C LEU A 89 3.69 19.23 -2.07
N LEU A 90 3.66 19.31 -0.75
CA LEU A 90 3.75 20.60 -0.06
C LEU A 90 5.12 21.21 -0.32
N PRO A 91 5.19 22.55 -0.50
CA PRO A 91 6.46 23.22 -0.68
C PRO A 91 7.31 23.10 0.60
N LYS A 92 8.61 23.02 0.43
CA LYS A 92 9.53 23.11 1.57
C LYS A 92 9.39 24.49 2.20
N THR A 93 8.99 24.54 3.45
CA THR A 93 8.90 25.80 4.19
C THR A 93 10.15 26.01 5.03
N ALA A 94 10.67 27.24 5.07
CA ALA A 94 11.81 27.60 5.90
C ALA A 94 11.56 27.33 7.39
N GLY A 95 10.29 27.36 7.84
CA GLY A 95 9.89 27.05 9.21
C GLY A 95 10.14 25.62 9.65
N LEU A 96 10.15 24.65 8.73
CA LEU A 96 10.46 23.26 9.03
C LEU A 96 11.93 23.06 9.45
N LYS A 97 12.83 23.88 8.95
CA LYS A 97 14.25 23.84 9.33
C LYS A 97 14.50 24.35 10.76
N SER A 98 13.65 25.23 11.27
CA SER A 98 13.77 25.75 12.62
C SER A 98 13.16 24.82 13.67
N LEU A 99 12.39 23.81 13.27
CA LEU A 99 11.80 22.79 14.16
C LEU A 99 12.68 21.54 14.27
N LEU A 100 13.66 21.43 13.42
CA LEU A 100 14.63 20.33 13.40
C LEU A 100 15.95 20.77 14.02
#